data_2519bcc83cfcd153377ff90d1680c794
#
_entry.id   2519bcc83cfcd153377ff90d1680c794
#
_cell.length_a   1.000
_cell.length_b   1.000
_cell.length_c   1.000
_cell.angle_alpha   90.00
_cell.angle_beta   90.00
_cell.angle_gamma   90.00
#
_symmetry.space_group_name_H-M   'P 1'
#
loop_
_entity.id
_entity.type
_entity.pdbx_description
1 polymer ?
#
loop_
_entity_poly.entity_id
_entity_poly.type
_entity_poly.pdbx_seq_one_letter_code
_entity_poly.pdbx_strand_id
1 'polypeptide(L)'
;YLSTIIYDDLAGNWTVIMPNLEDCALLNIGYKYLHDEITGDNGAERLYDIPELEGFDDEHKEEFITQILDYLRHKLCIYSSERTIQAVKDTTKAVRENLKAPWTLDESDKIAEANELFIENPRRRNAYNLESGGYRSKLGIFVRDYISKQTGRNIDKEEDYKHYMTRLFKALSNYVIFDNGTYQLDYGCILWQAGDKQHICRDFVRFRTIEGGKILDKEPNHYFQQFYQSIPLKDVCLEAKDHTGQVSKEDREQREQDFREGKFPVLYCSGSEEH
;
A
#
# COMPACT_ATOMS: atom_id res chain seq x y z
N TYR A 1 -6.50 -1.80 -14.83
CA TYR A 1 -5.14 -1.26 -14.95
C TYR A 1 -4.89 -0.09 -13.99
N LEU A 2 -5.70 0.98 -14.03
CA LEU A 2 -5.49 2.14 -13.18
C LEU A 2 -5.52 1.78 -11.68
N SER A 3 -6.51 1.00 -11.25
CA SER A 3 -6.59 0.50 -9.87
C SER A 3 -5.35 -0.30 -9.46
N THR A 4 -4.84 -1.11 -10.38
CA THR A 4 -3.62 -1.91 -10.15
C THR A 4 -2.41 -1.04 -9.91
N ILE A 5 -2.18 -0.02 -10.74
CA ILE A 5 -1.06 0.91 -10.60
C ILE A 5 -1.16 1.72 -9.30
N ILE A 6 -2.36 2.20 -8.95
CA ILE A 6 -2.54 2.95 -7.71
C ILE A 6 -2.20 2.10 -6.47
N TYR A 7 -2.63 0.83 -6.43
CA TYR A 7 -2.27 -0.05 -5.32
C TYR A 7 -0.78 -0.39 -5.28
N ASP A 8 -0.14 -0.54 -6.44
CA ASP A 8 1.30 -0.76 -6.51
C ASP A 8 2.08 0.47 -6.00
N ASP A 9 1.62 1.67 -6.34
CA ASP A 9 2.19 2.92 -5.84
C ASP A 9 2.00 3.08 -4.32
N LEU A 10 0.81 2.80 -3.80
CA LEU A 10 0.52 2.85 -2.35
C LEU A 10 1.25 1.77 -1.55
N ALA A 11 1.54 0.63 -2.14
CA ALA A 11 2.36 -0.42 -1.53
C ALA A 11 3.85 -0.11 -1.62
N GLY A 12 4.25 0.60 -2.67
CA GLY A 12 5.63 1.02 -2.91
C GLY A 12 6.14 1.98 -1.83
N ASN A 13 7.41 1.83 -1.45
CA ASN A 13 8.04 2.63 -0.40
C ASN A 13 8.77 3.87 -0.97
N TRP A 14 8.19 4.56 -1.91
CA TRP A 14 8.81 5.72 -2.59
C TRP A 14 8.83 7.00 -1.77
N THR A 15 8.72 6.91 -0.47
CA THR A 15 8.60 8.03 0.47
C THR A 15 9.75 9.03 0.46
N VAL A 16 10.90 8.68 -0.11
CA VAL A 16 12.09 9.56 -0.14
C VAL A 16 12.11 10.45 -1.37
N ILE A 17 11.77 9.90 -2.53
CA ILE A 17 11.88 10.62 -3.82
C ILE A 17 10.53 11.20 -4.22
N MET A 18 9.47 10.41 -4.10
CA MET A 18 8.10 10.83 -4.44
C MET A 18 7.14 10.24 -3.41
N PRO A 19 6.73 11.00 -2.39
CA PRO A 19 5.76 10.53 -1.41
C PRO A 19 4.41 10.27 -2.10
N ASN A 20 3.74 9.20 -1.68
CA ASN A 20 2.42 8.87 -2.19
C ASN A 20 1.33 9.81 -1.64
N LEU A 21 0.11 9.64 -2.08
CA LEU A 21 -1.01 10.51 -1.67
C LEU A 21 -1.35 10.38 -0.17
N GLU A 22 -1.13 9.23 0.46
CA GLU A 22 -1.29 9.04 1.90
C GLU A 22 -0.22 9.81 2.67
N ASP A 23 1.05 9.76 2.24
CA ASP A 23 2.16 10.52 2.85
C ASP A 23 1.98 12.04 2.71
N CYS A 24 1.13 12.48 1.79
CA CYS A 24 0.76 13.88 1.59
C CYS A 24 -0.55 14.26 2.29
N ALA A 25 -1.18 13.37 3.05
CA ALA A 25 -2.51 13.55 3.64
C ALA A 25 -3.59 14.00 2.62
N LEU A 26 -3.43 13.61 1.35
CA LEU A 26 -4.41 13.86 0.29
C LEU A 26 -5.36 12.69 0.10
N LEU A 27 -4.95 11.51 0.52
CA LEU A 27 -5.73 10.28 0.50
C LEU A 27 -5.74 9.67 1.89
N ASN A 28 -6.91 9.24 2.32
CA ASN A 28 -7.11 8.40 3.48
C ASN A 28 -7.70 7.06 3.02
N ILE A 29 -7.17 5.96 3.53
CA ILE A 29 -7.71 4.63 3.28
C ILE A 29 -8.43 4.17 4.53
N GLY A 30 -9.66 3.75 4.36
CA GLY A 30 -10.48 3.17 5.40
C GLY A 30 -11.04 1.81 5.01
N TYR A 31 -11.79 1.23 5.91
CA TYR A 31 -12.41 -0.07 5.71
C TYR A 31 -13.92 0.02 5.97
N LYS A 32 -14.72 -0.52 5.05
CA LYS A 32 -16.18 -0.40 5.09
C LYS A 32 -16.73 -0.97 6.39
N TYR A 33 -17.58 -0.19 7.05
CA TYR A 33 -18.32 -0.57 8.26
C TYR A 33 -17.47 -0.89 9.50
N LEU A 34 -16.12 -0.81 9.42
CA LEU A 34 -15.26 -1.21 10.54
C LEU A 34 -15.59 -0.44 11.83
N HIS A 35 -15.75 0.88 11.73
CA HIS A 35 -16.13 1.72 12.86
C HIS A 35 -17.50 1.30 13.44
N ASP A 36 -18.50 1.14 12.59
CA ASP A 36 -19.86 0.77 13.00
C ASP A 36 -19.91 -0.62 13.66
N GLU A 37 -19.18 -1.59 13.11
CA GLU A 37 -19.07 -2.95 13.65
C GLU A 37 -18.31 -3.03 15.00
N ILE A 38 -17.43 -2.06 15.27
CA ILE A 38 -16.75 -1.95 16.57
C ILE A 38 -17.61 -1.25 17.58
N THR A 39 -18.19 -0.09 17.24
CA THR A 39 -18.94 0.77 18.17
C THR A 39 -20.39 0.35 18.34
N GLY A 40 -20.96 -0.32 17.34
CA GLY A 40 -22.41 -0.59 17.26
C GLY A 40 -23.21 0.61 16.77
N ASP A 41 -22.54 1.60 16.18
CA ASP A 41 -23.20 2.77 15.62
C ASP A 41 -24.04 2.41 14.37
N ASN A 42 -24.90 3.33 13.96
CA ASN A 42 -25.78 3.15 12.81
C ASN A 42 -26.64 1.86 12.82
N GLY A 43 -26.83 1.24 14.00
CA GLY A 43 -27.58 0.00 14.16
C GLY A 43 -26.82 -1.27 13.76
N ALA A 44 -25.52 -1.17 13.62
CA ALA A 44 -24.66 -2.32 13.38
C ALA A 44 -24.54 -3.21 14.63
N GLU A 45 -24.32 -4.50 14.43
CA GLU A 45 -23.97 -5.43 15.51
C GLU A 45 -22.50 -5.23 15.88
N ARG A 46 -22.20 -5.22 17.18
CA ARG A 46 -20.81 -5.20 17.68
C ARG A 46 -20.16 -6.56 17.46
N LEU A 47 -19.35 -6.66 16.41
CA LEU A 47 -18.74 -7.93 16.01
C LEU A 47 -17.40 -8.20 16.71
N TYR A 48 -16.74 -7.16 17.25
CA TYR A 48 -15.37 -7.26 17.76
C TYR A 48 -15.27 -7.24 19.29
N ASP A 49 -16.37 -7.59 19.99
CA ASP A 49 -16.33 -7.91 21.42
C ASP A 49 -15.90 -9.38 21.62
N ILE A 50 -14.71 -9.70 21.14
CA ILE A 50 -14.12 -11.04 21.10
C ILE A 50 -12.98 -11.18 22.11
N PRO A 51 -12.64 -12.40 22.57
CA PRO A 51 -11.58 -12.62 23.55
C PRO A 51 -10.20 -12.11 23.11
N GLU A 52 -9.94 -12.10 21.81
CA GLU A 52 -8.69 -11.60 21.24
C GLU A 52 -8.49 -10.10 21.49
N LEU A 53 -9.57 -9.35 21.53
CA LEU A 53 -9.60 -7.87 21.73
C LEU A 53 -10.07 -7.47 23.13
N GLU A 54 -10.19 -8.42 24.05
CA GLU A 54 -10.52 -8.13 25.44
C GLU A 54 -9.49 -7.21 26.08
N GLY A 55 -9.95 -6.16 26.73
CA GLY A 55 -9.12 -5.12 27.38
C GLY A 55 -8.75 -3.95 26.45
N PHE A 56 -9.20 -3.97 25.19
CA PHE A 56 -9.15 -2.79 24.32
C PHE A 56 -10.46 -2.01 24.43
N ASP A 57 -10.39 -0.68 24.46
CA ASP A 57 -11.51 0.18 24.16
C ASP A 57 -11.77 0.21 22.63
N ASP A 58 -12.85 0.87 22.22
CA ASP A 58 -13.27 0.87 20.83
C ASP A 58 -12.25 1.58 19.91
N GLU A 59 -11.63 2.67 20.38
CA GLU A 59 -10.57 3.39 19.65
C GLU A 59 -9.34 2.49 19.40
N HIS A 60 -8.88 1.80 20.44
CA HIS A 60 -7.74 0.88 20.30
C HIS A 60 -8.07 -0.38 19.50
N LYS A 61 -9.33 -0.87 19.52
CA LYS A 61 -9.78 -1.96 18.63
C LYS A 61 -9.68 -1.52 17.17
N GLU A 62 -10.23 -0.34 16.85
CA GLU A 62 -10.23 0.21 15.49
C GLU A 62 -8.81 0.43 15.00
N GLU A 63 -7.97 1.09 15.80
CA GLU A 63 -6.56 1.30 15.47
C GLU A 63 -5.83 -0.03 15.22
N PHE A 64 -5.96 -0.99 16.11
CA PHE A 64 -5.29 -2.29 16.01
C PHE A 64 -5.69 -3.06 14.75
N ILE A 65 -7.00 -3.15 14.48
CA ILE A 65 -7.51 -3.83 13.29
C ILE A 65 -7.07 -3.10 12.03
N THR A 66 -7.20 -1.77 11.99
CA THR A 66 -6.78 -0.94 10.84
C THR A 66 -5.31 -1.17 10.51
N GLN A 67 -4.43 -1.20 11.51
CA GLN A 67 -3.00 -1.44 11.28
C GLN A 67 -2.70 -2.84 10.70
N ILE A 68 -3.47 -3.84 11.07
CA ILE A 68 -3.34 -5.19 10.50
C ILE A 68 -3.81 -5.21 9.04
N LEU A 69 -4.95 -4.59 8.75
CA LEU A 69 -5.49 -4.50 7.40
C LEU A 69 -4.58 -3.66 6.48
N ASP A 70 -4.04 -2.54 6.99
CA ASP A 70 -3.06 -1.72 6.30
C ASP A 70 -1.77 -2.47 6.01
N TYR A 71 -1.32 -3.32 6.93
CA TYR A 71 -0.16 -4.17 6.68
C TYR A 71 -0.40 -5.12 5.50
N LEU A 72 -1.58 -5.77 5.45
CA LEU A 72 -1.96 -6.63 4.32
C LEU A 72 -1.97 -5.82 3.01
N ARG A 73 -2.56 -4.62 3.02
CA ARG A 73 -2.62 -3.73 1.87
C ARG A 73 -1.23 -3.31 1.39
N HIS A 74 -0.37 -2.81 2.28
CA HIS A 74 0.99 -2.37 1.95
C HIS A 74 1.89 -3.50 1.47
N LYS A 75 1.56 -4.74 1.83
CA LYS A 75 2.26 -5.94 1.36
C LYS A 75 1.65 -6.53 0.10
N LEU A 76 0.67 -5.85 -0.52
CA LEU A 76 -0.10 -6.35 -1.66
C LEU A 76 -0.77 -7.71 -1.41
N CYS A 77 -0.99 -8.06 -0.15
CA CYS A 77 -1.79 -9.23 0.22
C CYS A 77 -3.28 -8.92 0.02
N ILE A 78 -3.67 -8.62 -1.22
CA ILE A 78 -5.02 -8.20 -1.60
C ILE A 78 -5.62 -9.24 -2.53
N TYR A 79 -6.76 -9.79 -2.14
CA TYR A 79 -7.53 -10.70 -3.00
C TYR A 79 -8.30 -9.89 -4.04
N SER A 80 -7.94 -10.09 -5.30
CA SER A 80 -8.62 -9.49 -6.44
C SER A 80 -8.48 -10.39 -7.65
N SER A 81 -9.56 -10.57 -8.39
CA SER A 81 -9.52 -11.30 -9.67
C SER A 81 -8.59 -10.64 -10.71
N GLU A 82 -8.35 -9.33 -10.56
CA GLU A 82 -7.46 -8.55 -11.44
C GLU A 82 -5.97 -8.74 -11.13
N ARG A 83 -5.62 -9.35 -9.98
CA ARG A 83 -4.23 -9.55 -9.53
C ARG A 83 -3.78 -11.01 -9.56
N THR A 84 -4.55 -11.89 -10.12
CA THR A 84 -4.08 -13.26 -10.40
C THR A 84 -2.94 -13.22 -11.42
N ILE A 85 -2.05 -14.19 -11.39
CA ILE A 85 -0.91 -14.31 -12.32
C ILE A 85 -1.38 -14.18 -13.78
N GLN A 86 -2.49 -14.81 -14.14
CA GLN A 86 -3.03 -14.75 -15.49
C GLN A 86 -3.58 -13.36 -15.82
N ALA A 87 -4.37 -12.77 -14.92
CA ALA A 87 -4.92 -11.43 -15.12
C ALA A 87 -3.83 -10.35 -15.24
N VAL A 88 -2.75 -10.45 -14.45
CA VAL A 88 -1.59 -9.54 -14.55
C VAL A 88 -0.91 -9.68 -15.91
N LYS A 89 -0.69 -10.90 -16.39
CA LYS A 89 -0.12 -11.14 -17.73
C LYS A 89 -0.99 -10.58 -18.85
N ASP A 90 -2.30 -10.83 -18.77
CA ASP A 90 -3.26 -10.37 -19.79
C ASP A 90 -3.35 -8.82 -19.77
N THR A 91 -3.38 -8.21 -18.58
CA THR A 91 -3.38 -6.75 -18.42
C THR A 91 -2.08 -6.14 -18.95
N THR A 92 -0.93 -6.71 -18.62
CA THR A 92 0.38 -6.23 -19.09
C THR A 92 0.44 -6.27 -20.63
N LYS A 93 -0.01 -7.36 -21.22
CA LYS A 93 -0.08 -7.49 -22.69
C LYS A 93 -1.02 -6.45 -23.31
N ALA A 94 -2.25 -6.34 -22.78
CA ALA A 94 -3.25 -5.41 -23.28
C ALA A 94 -2.78 -3.95 -23.19
N VAL A 95 -2.09 -3.56 -22.10
CA VAL A 95 -1.54 -2.21 -21.92
C VAL A 95 -0.48 -1.91 -22.98
N ARG A 96 0.47 -2.84 -23.22
CA ARG A 96 1.53 -2.65 -24.21
C ARG A 96 1.00 -2.61 -25.64
N GLU A 97 -0.05 -3.35 -25.94
CA GLU A 97 -0.63 -3.40 -27.28
C GLU A 97 -1.57 -2.21 -27.60
N ASN A 98 -2.26 -1.67 -26.58
CA ASN A 98 -3.34 -0.72 -26.79
C ASN A 98 -3.07 0.70 -26.28
N LEU A 99 -2.12 0.89 -25.38
CA LEU A 99 -1.80 2.20 -24.85
C LEU A 99 -0.49 2.72 -25.45
N LYS A 100 -0.41 4.04 -25.56
CA LYS A 100 0.79 4.78 -25.97
C LYS A 100 1.40 5.51 -24.78
N ALA A 101 2.68 5.89 -24.90
CA ALA A 101 3.30 6.76 -23.91
C ALA A 101 2.44 8.03 -23.65
N PRO A 102 2.33 8.50 -22.41
CA PRO A 102 3.01 8.00 -21.20
C PRO A 102 2.28 6.86 -20.47
N TRP A 103 1.16 6.34 -21.00
CA TRP A 103 0.28 5.41 -20.31
C TRP A 103 0.62 3.92 -20.54
N THR A 104 1.52 3.63 -21.47
CA THR A 104 2.00 2.27 -21.72
C THR A 104 3.05 1.88 -20.68
N LEU A 105 3.23 0.57 -20.50
CA LEU A 105 4.31 0.00 -19.70
C LEU A 105 5.56 -0.14 -20.57
N ASP A 106 6.71 0.29 -20.07
CA ASP A 106 8.00 0.01 -20.67
C ASP A 106 8.36 -1.49 -20.59
N GLU A 107 9.37 -1.93 -21.33
CA GLU A 107 9.76 -3.35 -21.33
C GLU A 107 10.22 -3.83 -19.94
N SER A 108 10.82 -2.93 -19.15
CA SER A 108 11.29 -3.21 -17.79
C SER A 108 10.18 -3.16 -16.74
N ASP A 109 9.07 -2.50 -17.03
CA ASP A 109 7.98 -2.31 -16.09
C ASP A 109 7.20 -3.60 -15.88
N LYS A 110 6.90 -3.88 -14.62
CA LYS A 110 6.13 -5.06 -14.22
C LYS A 110 5.00 -4.64 -13.31
N ILE A 111 3.80 -5.09 -13.60
CA ILE A 111 2.69 -5.04 -12.66
C ILE A 111 2.95 -6.10 -11.59
N ALA A 112 2.90 -5.71 -10.31
CA ALA A 112 3.09 -6.65 -9.23
C ALA A 112 1.90 -7.61 -9.11
N GLU A 113 2.18 -8.88 -8.94
CA GLU A 113 1.19 -9.89 -8.59
C GLU A 113 0.77 -9.72 -7.12
N ALA A 114 -0.42 -10.23 -6.77
CA ALA A 114 -0.83 -10.25 -5.38
C ALA A 114 0.08 -11.18 -4.56
N ASN A 115 0.39 -10.75 -3.34
CA ASN A 115 1.02 -11.58 -2.35
C ASN A 115 -0.04 -12.29 -1.47
N GLU A 116 0.39 -13.30 -0.75
CA GLU A 116 -0.43 -14.02 0.22
C GLU A 116 0.29 -14.00 1.58
N LEU A 117 -0.39 -13.60 2.65
CA LEU A 117 0.16 -13.62 4.00
C LEU A 117 0.02 -15.02 4.60
N PHE A 118 1.08 -15.53 5.22
CA PHE A 118 1.00 -16.75 6.03
C PHE A 118 1.38 -16.50 7.49
N ILE A 119 0.70 -17.14 8.41
CA ILE A 119 1.07 -17.16 9.83
C ILE A 119 1.96 -18.37 10.11
N GLU A 120 1.58 -19.53 9.62
CA GLU A 120 2.40 -20.72 9.58
C GLU A 120 2.76 -21.04 8.12
N ASN A 121 4.06 -21.30 7.88
CA ASN A 121 4.55 -21.52 6.52
C ASN A 121 3.76 -22.65 5.82
N PRO A 122 2.95 -22.32 4.81
CA PRO A 122 2.25 -23.34 4.05
C PRO A 122 3.31 -24.15 3.29
N ARG A 123 3.42 -25.43 3.56
CA ARG A 123 4.38 -26.35 2.92
C ARG A 123 4.04 -26.57 1.43
N ARG A 124 3.99 -25.48 0.64
CA ARG A 124 3.73 -25.51 -0.79
C ARG A 124 5.03 -25.62 -1.58
N ARG A 125 5.05 -26.43 -2.64
CA ARG A 125 6.24 -26.61 -3.50
C ARG A 125 6.58 -25.36 -4.32
N ASN A 126 5.63 -24.47 -4.60
CA ASN A 126 5.81 -23.23 -5.38
C ASN A 126 5.31 -22.05 -4.55
N ALA A 127 6.13 -21.63 -3.57
CA ALA A 127 5.83 -20.51 -2.69
C ALA A 127 6.35 -19.19 -3.30
N TYR A 128 5.79 -18.78 -4.44
CA TYR A 128 6.01 -17.43 -4.97
C TYR A 128 5.01 -16.48 -4.28
N ASN A 129 5.44 -15.25 -4.05
CA ASN A 129 4.60 -14.16 -3.52
C ASN A 129 4.03 -14.44 -2.11
N LEU A 130 4.83 -15.04 -1.21
CA LEU A 130 4.46 -15.27 0.17
C LEU A 130 5.09 -14.23 1.11
N GLU A 131 4.25 -13.56 1.89
CA GLU A 131 4.65 -12.65 2.96
C GLU A 131 4.46 -13.29 4.33
N SER A 132 5.42 -13.10 5.22
CA SER A 132 5.35 -13.67 6.56
C SER A 132 4.62 -12.75 7.53
N GLY A 133 3.52 -13.24 8.11
CA GLY A 133 2.84 -12.71 9.28
C GLY A 133 3.15 -13.47 10.58
N GLY A 134 4.16 -14.36 10.58
CA GLY A 134 4.51 -15.19 11.71
C GLY A 134 5.09 -14.42 12.90
N TYR A 135 5.32 -15.14 14.01
CA TYR A 135 5.73 -14.59 15.31
C TYR A 135 6.91 -13.59 15.25
N ARG A 136 7.91 -13.83 14.38
CA ARG A 136 9.11 -12.99 14.24
C ARG A 136 9.02 -11.93 13.15
N SER A 137 7.93 -11.91 12.40
CA SER A 137 7.69 -10.90 11.36
C SER A 137 7.46 -9.51 11.97
N LYS A 138 7.51 -8.46 11.12
CA LYS A 138 7.15 -7.09 11.56
C LYS A 138 5.73 -7.04 12.12
N LEU A 139 4.78 -7.70 11.47
CA LEU A 139 3.40 -7.82 11.95
C LEU A 139 3.35 -8.54 13.29
N GLY A 140 4.04 -9.68 13.43
CA GLY A 140 4.05 -10.45 14.68
C GLY A 140 4.64 -9.68 15.86
N ILE A 141 5.66 -8.89 15.61
CA ILE A 141 6.25 -8.02 16.63
C ILE A 141 5.26 -6.90 17.01
N PHE A 142 4.66 -6.23 16.01
CA PHE A 142 3.65 -5.19 16.25
C PHE A 142 2.48 -5.71 17.10
N VAL A 143 1.86 -6.81 16.69
CA VAL A 143 0.71 -7.40 17.38
C VAL A 143 1.03 -7.68 18.85
N ARG A 144 2.16 -8.33 19.14
CA ARG A 144 2.56 -8.68 20.51
C ARG A 144 2.85 -7.44 21.35
N ASP A 145 3.54 -6.48 20.79
CA ASP A 145 3.87 -5.23 21.50
C ASP A 145 2.61 -4.41 21.77
N TYR A 146 1.68 -4.35 20.80
CA TYR A 146 0.44 -3.62 20.96
C TYR A 146 -0.43 -4.22 22.05
N ILE A 147 -0.63 -5.54 22.03
CA ILE A 147 -1.38 -6.27 23.07
C ILE A 147 -0.75 -6.06 24.45
N SER A 148 0.58 -6.20 24.55
CA SER A 148 1.29 -6.03 25.81
C SER A 148 1.11 -4.61 26.38
N LYS A 149 1.17 -3.58 25.53
CA LYS A 149 1.01 -2.18 25.93
C LYS A 149 -0.40 -1.86 26.39
N GLN A 150 -1.40 -2.34 25.67
CA GLN A 150 -2.80 -1.97 25.95
C GLN A 150 -3.43 -2.81 27.07
N THR A 151 -3.05 -4.08 27.18
CA THR A 151 -3.74 -5.02 28.08
C THR A 151 -2.84 -5.57 29.20
N GLY A 152 -1.52 -5.35 29.12
CA GLY A 152 -0.54 -6.00 30.01
C GLY A 152 -0.37 -7.50 29.75
N ARG A 153 -1.07 -8.09 28.76
CA ARG A 153 -0.93 -9.50 28.39
C ARG A 153 0.27 -9.70 27.47
N ASN A 154 1.04 -10.75 27.71
CA ASN A 154 2.16 -11.11 26.84
C ASN A 154 1.86 -12.41 26.07
N ILE A 155 2.23 -12.43 24.80
CA ILE A 155 2.22 -13.64 23.98
C ILE A 155 3.68 -14.04 23.75
N ASP A 156 4.21 -14.89 24.63
CA ASP A 156 5.64 -15.22 24.65
C ASP A 156 5.97 -16.42 23.75
N LYS A 157 5.00 -17.28 23.47
CA LYS A 157 5.20 -18.48 22.67
C LYS A 157 4.68 -18.29 21.24
N GLU A 158 5.43 -18.84 20.31
CA GLU A 158 5.06 -18.82 18.88
C GLU A 158 3.73 -19.53 18.62
N GLU A 159 3.44 -20.63 19.34
CA GLU A 159 2.20 -21.39 19.18
C GLU A 159 0.98 -20.60 19.67
N ASP A 160 1.12 -19.90 20.82
CA ASP A 160 0.05 -19.05 21.34
C ASP A 160 -0.26 -17.87 20.38
N TYR A 161 0.79 -17.30 19.75
CA TYR A 161 0.65 -16.29 18.72
C TYR A 161 -0.08 -16.81 17.48
N LYS A 162 0.26 -18.01 17.00
CA LYS A 162 -0.42 -18.64 15.86
C LYS A 162 -1.91 -18.82 16.13
N HIS A 163 -2.23 -19.36 17.30
CA HIS A 163 -3.62 -19.54 17.71
C HIS A 163 -4.36 -18.21 17.82
N TYR A 164 -3.73 -17.19 18.40
CA TYR A 164 -4.28 -15.85 18.50
C TYR A 164 -4.60 -15.27 17.12
N MET A 165 -3.63 -15.25 16.21
CA MET A 165 -3.79 -14.69 14.87
C MET A 165 -4.82 -15.45 14.03
N THR A 166 -4.85 -16.78 14.14
CA THR A 166 -5.84 -17.60 13.43
C THR A 166 -7.26 -17.26 13.87
N ARG A 167 -7.50 -17.07 15.18
CA ARG A 167 -8.82 -16.69 15.70
C ARG A 167 -9.16 -15.26 15.33
N LEU A 168 -8.21 -14.35 15.42
CA LEU A 168 -8.41 -12.95 15.02
C LEU A 168 -8.77 -12.85 13.54
N PHE A 169 -8.01 -13.48 12.63
CA PHE A 169 -8.35 -13.46 11.20
C PHE A 169 -9.67 -14.16 10.87
N LYS A 170 -10.04 -15.17 11.64
CA LYS A 170 -11.37 -15.77 11.51
C LYS A 170 -12.47 -14.77 11.91
N ALA A 171 -12.29 -14.00 12.97
CA ALA A 171 -13.23 -12.95 13.35
C ALA A 171 -13.28 -11.82 12.31
N LEU A 172 -12.16 -11.51 11.66
CA LEU A 172 -12.05 -10.52 10.58
C LEU A 172 -12.49 -11.05 9.20
N SER A 173 -13.31 -12.09 9.13
CA SER A 173 -13.73 -12.72 7.87
C SER A 173 -14.51 -11.80 6.91
N ASN A 174 -15.04 -10.67 7.40
CA ASN A 174 -15.64 -9.62 6.56
C ASN A 174 -14.58 -8.83 5.75
N TYR A 175 -13.32 -8.89 6.18
CA TYR A 175 -12.20 -8.13 5.58
C TYR A 175 -11.11 -9.04 5.04
N VAL A 176 -10.93 -10.21 5.63
CA VAL A 176 -9.80 -11.10 5.34
C VAL A 176 -10.29 -12.44 4.83
N ILE A 177 -9.86 -12.77 3.62
CA ILE A 177 -10.15 -14.05 2.96
C ILE A 177 -9.06 -15.04 3.37
N PHE A 178 -9.48 -16.23 3.80
CA PHE A 178 -8.58 -17.35 4.07
C PHE A 178 -8.69 -18.38 2.94
N ASP A 179 -7.56 -18.67 2.31
CA ASP A 179 -7.47 -19.73 1.31
C ASP A 179 -6.17 -20.54 1.48
N ASN A 180 -6.31 -21.86 1.54
CA ASN A 180 -5.19 -22.81 1.52
C ASN A 180 -4.03 -22.49 2.48
N GLY A 181 -4.32 -21.97 3.68
CA GLY A 181 -3.32 -21.66 4.71
C GLY A 181 -2.73 -20.25 4.61
N THR A 182 -3.28 -19.41 3.76
CA THR A 182 -2.88 -18.00 3.59
C THR A 182 -4.06 -17.06 3.75
N TYR A 183 -3.74 -15.78 3.96
CA TYR A 183 -4.69 -14.72 4.22
C TYR A 183 -4.46 -13.57 3.24
N GLN A 184 -5.54 -13.00 2.73
CA GLN A 184 -5.53 -11.82 1.88
C GLN A 184 -6.66 -10.86 2.29
N LEU A 185 -6.42 -9.57 2.16
CA LEU A 185 -7.43 -8.53 2.34
C LEU A 185 -8.43 -8.58 1.18
N ASP A 186 -9.72 -8.55 1.47
CA ASP A 186 -10.73 -8.42 0.43
C ASP A 186 -10.67 -7.01 -0.19
N TYR A 187 -10.40 -6.93 -1.48
CA TYR A 187 -10.43 -5.69 -2.23
C TYR A 187 -11.74 -4.90 -2.04
N GLY A 188 -12.86 -5.62 -1.94
CA GLY A 188 -14.19 -5.03 -1.81
C GLY A 188 -14.44 -4.23 -0.54
N CYS A 189 -13.64 -4.43 0.51
CA CYS A 189 -13.80 -3.73 1.79
C CYS A 189 -13.04 -2.40 1.87
N ILE A 190 -12.14 -2.11 0.93
CA ILE A 190 -11.28 -0.92 0.96
C ILE A 190 -12.07 0.32 0.53
N LEU A 191 -11.97 1.39 1.32
CA LEU A 191 -12.57 2.69 1.04
C LEU A 191 -11.47 3.72 0.75
N TRP A 192 -11.68 4.48 -0.31
CA TRP A 192 -10.84 5.60 -0.69
C TRP A 192 -11.56 6.89 -0.30
N GLN A 193 -10.93 7.67 0.54
CA GLN A 193 -11.47 8.91 1.06
C GLN A 193 -10.50 10.07 0.83
N ALA A 194 -11.03 11.27 0.61
CA ALA A 194 -10.18 12.45 0.57
C ALA A 194 -9.53 12.65 1.94
N GLY A 195 -8.21 12.87 1.95
CA GLY A 195 -7.47 13.21 3.16
C GLY A 195 -7.82 14.62 3.65
N ASP A 196 -7.59 14.87 4.93
CA ASP A 196 -7.87 16.14 5.59
C ASP A 196 -6.77 17.19 5.38
N LYS A 197 -5.69 16.81 4.70
CA LYS A 197 -4.49 17.63 4.41
C LYS A 197 -3.63 17.98 5.63
N GLN A 198 -3.95 17.48 6.79
CA GLN A 198 -3.25 17.79 8.05
C GLN A 198 -2.65 16.56 8.71
N HIS A 199 -3.35 15.44 8.64
CA HIS A 199 -2.95 14.23 9.35
C HIS A 199 -2.63 13.10 8.37
N ILE A 200 -1.50 12.45 8.60
CA ILE A 200 -1.12 11.21 7.92
C ILE A 200 -1.58 10.05 8.79
N CYS A 201 -2.17 9.03 8.18
CA CYS A 201 -2.47 7.79 8.89
C CYS A 201 -1.20 7.20 9.49
N ARG A 202 -1.25 6.85 10.78
CA ARG A 202 -0.12 6.26 11.49
C ARG A 202 0.08 4.83 11.02
N ASP A 203 1.30 4.48 10.64
CA ASP A 203 1.70 3.11 10.33
C ASP A 203 2.66 2.59 11.40
N PHE A 204 2.11 1.93 12.41
CA PHE A 204 2.88 1.39 13.53
C PHE A 204 3.72 0.16 13.16
N VAL A 205 3.39 -0.51 12.08
CA VAL A 205 4.12 -1.70 11.63
C VAL A 205 5.36 -1.32 10.84
N ARG A 206 5.23 -0.31 9.98
CA ARG A 206 6.29 0.16 9.09
C ARG A 206 7.25 1.12 9.76
N PHE A 207 6.71 2.07 10.52
CA PHE A 207 7.47 3.14 11.17
C PHE A 207 7.60 2.88 12.68
N ARG A 208 8.33 1.87 13.05
CA ARG A 208 8.83 1.72 14.41
C ARG A 208 9.92 2.74 14.64
N THR A 209 9.55 3.97 14.83
CA THR A 209 10.49 4.99 15.25
C THR A 209 10.75 4.86 16.74
N ILE A 210 11.92 4.47 17.04
CA ILE A 210 12.41 4.34 18.39
C ILE A 210 13.34 5.52 18.65
N GLU A 211 12.78 6.59 19.19
CA GLU A 211 13.50 7.38 20.18
C GLU A 211 12.59 7.53 21.40
N GLY A 212 12.94 6.84 22.46
CA GLY A 212 12.26 6.95 23.76
C GLY A 212 10.81 6.45 23.81
N GLY A 213 10.39 5.56 22.90
CA GLY A 213 9.03 4.98 22.89
C GLY A 213 7.92 5.91 22.42
N LYS A 214 8.24 7.08 21.88
CA LYS A 214 7.25 7.97 21.26
C LYS A 214 7.20 7.72 19.76
N ILE A 215 6.02 7.43 19.25
CA ILE A 215 5.73 7.49 17.82
C ILE A 215 5.74 8.98 17.48
N LEU A 216 6.69 9.39 16.66
CA LEU A 216 6.71 10.76 16.15
C LEU A 216 5.57 10.90 15.16
N ASP A 217 4.69 11.87 15.38
CA ASP A 217 3.69 12.25 14.39
C ASP A 217 4.44 12.78 13.17
N LYS A 218 4.26 12.10 12.05
CA LYS A 218 4.87 12.50 10.78
C LYS A 218 4.00 13.61 10.19
N GLU A 219 4.59 14.75 9.90
CA GLU A 219 3.90 15.83 9.20
C GLU A 219 3.76 15.50 7.70
N PRO A 220 2.65 15.91 7.06
CA PRO A 220 2.48 15.77 5.62
C PRO A 220 3.60 16.46 4.85
N ASN A 221 3.99 15.89 3.71
CA ASN A 221 4.92 16.55 2.82
C ASN A 221 4.21 17.70 2.07
N HIS A 222 4.24 18.90 2.65
CA HIS A 222 3.54 20.07 2.15
C HIS A 222 3.97 20.50 0.74
N TYR A 223 5.24 20.28 0.37
CA TYR A 223 5.70 20.56 -0.99
C TYR A 223 4.97 19.69 -2.01
N PHE A 224 4.98 18.39 -1.83
CA PHE A 224 4.29 17.48 -2.74
C PHE A 224 2.76 17.58 -2.63
N GLN A 225 2.24 17.89 -1.45
CA GLN A 225 0.82 18.18 -1.27
C GLN A 225 0.38 19.34 -2.17
N GLN A 226 1.13 20.45 -2.17
CA GLN A 226 0.87 21.59 -3.05
C GLN A 226 1.10 21.23 -4.53
N PHE A 227 2.15 20.50 -4.82
CA PHE A 227 2.46 20.03 -6.17
C PHE A 227 1.30 19.23 -6.75
N TYR A 228 0.82 18.19 -6.06
CA TYR A 228 -0.30 17.37 -6.54
C TYR A 228 -1.61 18.14 -6.67
N GLN A 229 -1.86 19.14 -5.81
CA GLN A 229 -3.05 19.98 -5.90
C GLN A 229 -2.96 21.06 -7.00
N SER A 230 -1.76 21.49 -7.36
CA SER A 230 -1.53 22.52 -8.36
C SER A 230 -1.52 22.00 -9.78
N ILE A 231 -1.46 20.69 -9.99
CA ILE A 231 -1.45 20.10 -11.34
C ILE A 231 -2.84 20.34 -11.97
N PRO A 232 -2.96 21.24 -12.97
CA PRO A 232 -4.22 21.42 -13.67
C PRO A 232 -4.48 20.18 -14.53
N LEU A 233 -5.47 19.38 -14.18
CA LEU A 233 -5.81 18.14 -14.89
C LEU A 233 -6.22 18.32 -16.34
N LYS A 234 -6.38 19.56 -16.82
CA LYS A 234 -6.97 19.83 -18.14
C LYS A 234 -6.01 20.17 -19.26
N ASP A 235 -4.78 20.61 -19.01
CA ASP A 235 -3.92 21.11 -20.10
C ASP A 235 -2.41 20.91 -19.88
N VAL A 236 -2.00 20.05 -18.99
CA VAL A 236 -0.58 19.80 -18.75
C VAL A 236 -0.15 18.51 -19.45
N CYS A 237 0.68 18.67 -20.46
CA CYS A 237 1.49 17.56 -20.95
C CYS A 237 2.52 17.22 -19.85
N LEU A 238 2.27 16.13 -19.10
CA LEU A 238 3.20 15.60 -18.08
C LEU A 238 4.27 14.70 -18.71
N GLU A 239 4.55 14.89 -19.98
CA GLU A 239 5.52 14.09 -20.70
C GLU A 239 6.95 14.55 -20.33
N ALA A 240 7.79 13.61 -19.90
CA ALA A 240 9.21 13.80 -19.76
C ALA A 240 9.94 12.95 -20.80
N LYS A 241 10.95 13.51 -21.45
CA LYS A 241 11.77 12.76 -22.44
C LYS A 241 13.22 12.71 -22.01
N ASP A 242 13.88 11.65 -22.39
CA ASP A 242 15.34 11.51 -22.21
C ASP A 242 16.09 12.07 -23.40
N HIS A 243 17.24 12.65 -23.12
CA HIS A 243 18.20 13.15 -24.09
C HIS A 243 19.55 12.53 -23.75
N THR A 244 19.64 11.23 -23.99
CA THR A 244 20.81 10.42 -23.62
C THR A 244 21.51 9.88 -24.87
N GLY A 245 22.75 9.39 -24.72
CA GLY A 245 23.49 8.78 -25.81
C GLY A 245 22.84 7.51 -26.40
N GLN A 246 21.79 6.98 -25.77
CA GLN A 246 21.02 5.84 -26.26
C GLN A 246 19.96 6.22 -27.30
N VAL A 247 19.62 7.50 -27.36
CA VAL A 247 18.65 8.05 -28.33
C VAL A 247 19.36 8.43 -29.61
N SER A 248 18.74 8.19 -30.77
CA SER A 248 19.33 8.58 -32.08
C SER A 248 19.62 10.07 -32.13
N LYS A 249 20.59 10.48 -32.95
CA LYS A 249 20.93 11.90 -33.07
C LYS A 249 19.75 12.73 -33.55
N GLU A 250 19.02 12.22 -34.52
CA GLU A 250 17.85 12.89 -35.11
C GLU A 250 16.73 13.06 -34.06
N ASP A 251 16.47 12.01 -33.26
CA ASP A 251 15.47 12.08 -32.20
C ASP A 251 15.89 13.04 -31.08
N ARG A 252 17.19 13.10 -30.75
CA ARG A 252 17.71 14.05 -29.75
C ARG A 252 17.49 15.48 -30.19
N GLU A 253 17.88 15.82 -31.43
CA GLU A 253 17.70 17.16 -31.98
C GLU A 253 16.21 17.54 -32.02
N GLN A 254 15.32 16.60 -32.36
CA GLN A 254 13.89 16.83 -32.37
C GLN A 254 13.35 17.04 -30.95
N ARG A 255 13.78 16.22 -29.96
CA ARG A 255 13.36 16.38 -28.55
C ARG A 255 13.85 17.70 -27.96
N GLU A 256 15.06 18.12 -28.29
CA GLU A 256 15.58 19.41 -27.85
C GLU A 256 14.76 20.58 -28.43
N GLN A 257 14.39 20.50 -29.70
CA GLN A 257 13.54 21.50 -30.34
C GLN A 257 12.14 21.53 -29.70
N ASP A 258 11.53 20.36 -29.51
CA ASP A 258 10.22 20.22 -28.89
C ASP A 258 10.20 20.73 -27.44
N PHE A 259 11.30 20.53 -26.67
CA PHE A 259 11.45 21.08 -25.33
C PHE A 259 11.59 22.61 -25.35
N ARG A 260 12.37 23.17 -26.26
CA ARG A 260 12.49 24.62 -26.43
C ARG A 260 11.15 25.28 -26.85
N GLU A 261 10.33 24.57 -27.59
CA GLU A 261 9.00 24.98 -27.99
C GLU A 261 7.93 24.77 -26.90
N GLY A 262 8.32 24.18 -25.74
CA GLY A 262 7.42 23.97 -24.62
C GLY A 262 6.39 22.85 -24.84
N LYS A 263 6.65 21.91 -25.77
CA LYS A 263 5.73 20.81 -26.03
C LYS A 263 5.70 19.78 -24.89
N PHE A 264 6.75 19.70 -24.09
CA PHE A 264 6.80 18.95 -22.85
C PHE A 264 7.69 19.65 -21.82
N PRO A 265 7.42 19.46 -20.50
CA PRO A 265 8.03 20.28 -19.45
C PRO A 265 9.41 19.81 -18.98
N VAL A 266 9.81 18.56 -19.26
CA VAL A 266 11.03 17.96 -18.70
C VAL A 266 11.83 17.24 -19.77
N LEU A 267 13.14 17.53 -19.82
CA LEU A 267 14.15 16.83 -20.64
C LEU A 267 15.28 16.35 -19.73
N TYR A 268 15.50 15.05 -19.66
CA TYR A 268 16.60 14.45 -18.89
C TYR A 268 17.84 14.30 -19.75
N CYS A 269 18.90 15.03 -19.40
CA CYS A 269 20.20 14.92 -20.08
C CYS A 269 21.16 14.04 -19.27
N SER A 270 21.95 13.18 -19.94
CA SER A 270 23.07 12.50 -19.29
C SER A 270 24.23 13.48 -19.11
N GLY A 271 24.90 13.43 -17.95
CA GLY A 271 26.02 14.35 -17.61
C GLY A 271 27.29 14.25 -18.49
N SER A 272 27.27 13.47 -19.58
CA SER A 272 28.37 13.34 -20.56
C SER A 272 28.24 14.32 -21.73
N GLU A 273 27.26 15.21 -21.75
CA GLU A 273 26.98 16.11 -22.87
C GLU A 273 27.16 17.61 -22.52
N GLU A 274 27.97 17.93 -21.50
CA GLU A 274 28.49 19.30 -21.33
C GLU A 274 29.66 19.54 -22.31
N HIS A 275 29.32 19.84 -23.56
CA HIS A 275 30.22 20.51 -24.48
C HIS A 275 29.44 21.44 -25.42
#